data_5ff8e5e8e41a364f0b69e23700945521
#
_entry.id   5ff8e5e8e41a364f0b69e23700945521
#
_cell.length_a   1.000
_cell.length_b   1.000
_cell.length_c   1.000
_cell.angle_alpha   90.00
_cell.angle_beta   90.00
_cell.angle_gamma   90.00
#
_symmetry.space_group_name_H-M   'P 1'
#
loop_
_entity.id
_entity.type
_entity.pdbx_description
1 polymer ?
#
loop_
_entity_poly.entity_id
_entity_poly.type
_entity_poly.pdbx_seq_one_letter_code
_entity_poly.pdbx_strand_id
1 'polypeptide(L)'
;MDWKEINIRKYIGEIKKNLNISIADEIIEKDLLLTLILGEFEKTGIGKELIFKGGTLLSRNYLKYHRFSEDLDFVYKDSDSLRSLTRNLREKKIKQFIDVFAPKLKEISDKFGLDFSTNRSDKRYCTILSGRTVYTFRLYYSRQKYIKIDINFIEKTINKPVELLINAITDFFNSKDIMFALNLKKENFKVLSYPLSEIIIEKYRAILTRNKLMERDLFDLYLIPNSLNVNVKEVIEKIKSSSLIKKHLASLLEIKLKELKEEKFFTSTEKIQDLAIIKYDLVEFTVFKEKIKSILISICEKFLSE
;
A
#
# COMPACT_ATOMS: atom_id res chain seq x y z
N MET A 1 -24.00 -1.25 -9.88
CA MET A 1 -23.71 0.14 -10.34
C MET A 1 -22.56 0.02 -11.34
N ASP A 2 -22.78 0.33 -12.60
CA ASP A 2 -21.68 0.32 -13.57
C ASP A 2 -20.89 1.63 -13.44
N TRP A 3 -19.59 1.55 -13.18
CA TRP A 3 -18.70 2.70 -13.06
C TRP A 3 -18.70 3.58 -14.31
N LYS A 4 -18.90 2.96 -15.49
CA LYS A 4 -18.92 3.65 -16.79
C LYS A 4 -20.16 4.53 -16.99
N GLU A 5 -21.24 4.26 -16.27
CA GLU A 5 -22.50 5.02 -16.34
C GLU A 5 -22.48 6.26 -15.43
N ILE A 6 -21.51 6.35 -14.51
CA ILE A 6 -21.40 7.50 -13.60
C ILE A 6 -20.69 8.64 -14.31
N ASN A 7 -21.30 9.84 -14.29
CA ASN A 7 -20.61 11.04 -14.77
C ASN A 7 -19.54 11.50 -13.78
N ILE A 8 -18.47 10.69 -13.67
CA ILE A 8 -17.41 10.89 -12.70
C ILE A 8 -16.68 12.23 -12.87
N ARG A 9 -16.60 12.76 -14.11
CA ARG A 9 -15.91 14.03 -14.39
C ARG A 9 -16.51 15.21 -13.63
N LYS A 10 -17.84 15.25 -13.49
CA LYS A 10 -18.52 16.29 -12.70
C LYS A 10 -18.04 16.28 -11.25
N TYR A 11 -17.96 15.10 -10.65
CA TYR A 11 -17.55 14.94 -9.25
C TYR A 11 -16.06 15.21 -9.05
N ILE A 12 -15.20 14.83 -9.98
CA ILE A 12 -13.76 15.14 -9.94
C ILE A 12 -13.55 16.66 -9.92
N GLY A 13 -14.24 17.41 -10.77
CA GLY A 13 -14.18 18.88 -10.77
C GLY A 13 -14.56 19.50 -9.42
N GLU A 14 -15.60 18.98 -8.79
CA GLU A 14 -16.05 19.42 -7.46
C GLU A 14 -15.02 19.08 -6.38
N ILE A 15 -14.44 17.88 -6.39
CA ILE A 15 -13.37 17.46 -5.47
C ILE A 15 -12.17 18.39 -5.60
N LYS A 16 -11.69 18.65 -6.81
CA LYS A 16 -10.56 19.55 -7.06
C LYS A 16 -10.81 20.96 -6.53
N LYS A 17 -12.01 21.48 -6.77
CA LYS A 17 -12.39 22.81 -6.29
C LYS A 17 -12.41 22.89 -4.76
N ASN A 18 -13.04 21.90 -4.11
CA ASN A 18 -13.19 21.88 -2.65
C ASN A 18 -11.85 21.68 -1.92
N LEU A 19 -10.96 20.88 -2.48
CA LEU A 19 -9.64 20.62 -1.89
C LEU A 19 -8.56 21.61 -2.37
N ASN A 20 -8.88 22.47 -3.34
CA ASN A 20 -7.94 23.40 -3.99
C ASN A 20 -6.69 22.68 -4.52
N ILE A 21 -6.89 21.57 -5.25
CA ILE A 21 -5.80 20.73 -5.78
C ILE A 21 -5.77 20.72 -7.31
N SER A 22 -4.55 20.61 -7.87
CA SER A 22 -4.31 20.51 -9.32
C SER A 22 -3.69 19.16 -9.66
N ILE A 23 -4.39 18.07 -9.33
CA ILE A 23 -3.96 16.69 -9.56
C ILE A 23 -4.69 16.13 -10.78
N ALA A 24 -4.08 15.18 -11.49
CA ALA A 24 -4.68 14.54 -12.66
C ALA A 24 -6.01 13.85 -12.30
N ASP A 25 -7.01 13.98 -13.18
CA ASP A 25 -8.36 13.45 -12.97
C ASP A 25 -8.35 11.94 -12.71
N GLU A 26 -7.45 11.25 -13.40
CA GLU A 26 -7.30 9.80 -13.29
C GLU A 26 -6.90 9.33 -11.89
N ILE A 27 -6.14 10.13 -11.17
CA ILE A 27 -5.69 9.80 -9.80
C ILE A 27 -6.88 9.87 -8.84
N ILE A 28 -7.73 10.90 -9.00
CA ILE A 28 -8.94 11.06 -8.18
C ILE A 28 -9.97 9.97 -8.53
N GLU A 29 -10.17 9.69 -9.84
CA GLU A 29 -11.03 8.61 -10.31
C GLU A 29 -10.64 7.27 -9.68
N LYS A 30 -9.34 6.98 -9.70
CA LYS A 30 -8.78 5.76 -9.12
C LYS A 30 -9.01 5.68 -7.61
N ASP A 31 -8.82 6.78 -6.88
CA ASP A 31 -9.05 6.82 -5.43
C ASP A 31 -10.52 6.56 -5.06
N LEU A 32 -11.46 7.09 -5.82
CA LEU A 32 -12.87 6.80 -5.63
C LEU A 32 -13.20 5.32 -5.85
N LEU A 33 -12.64 4.71 -6.91
CA LEU A 33 -12.76 3.25 -7.15
C LEU A 33 -12.16 2.41 -6.03
N LEU A 34 -10.98 2.79 -5.51
CA LEU A 34 -10.36 2.12 -4.37
C LEU A 34 -11.30 2.12 -3.15
N THR A 35 -12.00 3.24 -2.90
CA THR A 35 -12.95 3.36 -1.80
C THR A 35 -14.13 2.39 -1.96
N LEU A 36 -14.71 2.33 -3.17
CA LEU A 36 -15.83 1.43 -3.47
C LEU A 36 -15.44 -0.04 -3.32
N ILE A 37 -14.27 -0.43 -3.84
CA ILE A 37 -13.77 -1.81 -3.75
C ILE A 37 -13.51 -2.21 -2.31
N LEU A 38 -12.88 -1.34 -1.50
CA LEU A 38 -12.65 -1.60 -0.07
C LEU A 38 -13.96 -1.79 0.69
N GLY A 39 -14.99 -0.97 0.40
CA GLY A 39 -16.32 -1.13 1.00
C GLY A 39 -16.96 -2.48 0.66
N GLU A 40 -16.75 -3.00 -0.55
CA GLU A 40 -17.24 -4.33 -0.92
C GLU A 40 -16.44 -5.47 -0.27
N PHE A 41 -15.16 -5.26 0.04
CA PHE A 41 -14.36 -6.25 0.77
C PHE A 41 -14.93 -6.50 2.18
N GLU A 42 -15.42 -5.48 2.83
CA GLU A 42 -16.10 -5.61 4.14
C GLU A 42 -17.45 -6.32 3.96
N LYS A 43 -18.33 -5.84 3.07
CA LYS A 43 -19.69 -6.36 2.84
C LYS A 43 -19.70 -7.84 2.45
N THR A 44 -18.79 -8.26 1.60
CA THR A 44 -18.69 -9.66 1.13
C THR A 44 -17.91 -10.56 2.06
N GLY A 45 -17.28 -9.97 3.09
CA GLY A 45 -16.40 -10.67 4.02
C GLY A 45 -15.10 -11.18 3.42
N ILE A 46 -14.77 -10.80 2.17
CA ILE A 46 -13.55 -11.20 1.49
C ILE A 46 -12.29 -10.67 2.20
N GLY A 47 -12.43 -9.53 2.88
CA GLY A 47 -11.33 -8.87 3.62
C GLY A 47 -11.05 -9.45 5.00
N LYS A 48 -11.88 -10.37 5.55
CA LYS A 48 -11.74 -10.87 6.94
C LYS A 48 -10.42 -11.58 7.24
N GLU A 49 -9.83 -12.19 6.22
CA GLU A 49 -8.54 -12.89 6.31
C GLU A 49 -7.36 -12.01 5.88
N LEU A 50 -7.60 -10.72 5.65
CA LEU A 50 -6.62 -9.78 5.15
C LEU A 50 -6.40 -8.64 6.14
N ILE A 51 -5.15 -8.17 6.22
CA ILE A 51 -4.76 -6.99 6.98
C ILE A 51 -4.40 -5.90 5.96
N PHE A 52 -5.13 -4.80 5.97
CA PHE A 52 -4.89 -3.68 5.07
C PHE A 52 -3.66 -2.89 5.49
N LYS A 53 -2.82 -2.52 4.53
CA LYS A 53 -1.57 -1.81 4.76
C LYS A 53 -1.22 -0.82 3.65
N GLY A 54 0.01 -0.33 3.65
CA GLY A 54 0.60 0.41 2.55
C GLY A 54 0.28 1.89 2.54
N GLY A 55 0.61 2.53 1.40
CA GLY A 55 0.47 3.97 1.22
C GLY A 55 -0.97 4.46 1.26
N THR A 56 -1.91 3.66 0.77
CA THR A 56 -3.34 4.01 0.76
C THR A 56 -3.92 4.08 2.17
N LEU A 57 -3.58 3.11 3.04
CA LEU A 57 -3.96 3.15 4.45
C LEU A 57 -3.34 4.36 5.16
N LEU A 58 -2.04 4.59 4.97
CA LEU A 58 -1.32 5.70 5.58
C LEU A 58 -1.93 7.04 5.19
N SER A 59 -2.12 7.25 3.89
CA SER A 59 -2.68 8.48 3.35
C SER A 59 -4.06 8.77 3.92
N ARG A 60 -4.96 7.79 3.90
CA ARG A 60 -6.35 7.96 4.27
C ARG A 60 -6.56 8.14 5.77
N ASN A 61 -5.93 7.29 6.57
CA ASN A 61 -6.26 7.18 7.99
C ASN A 61 -5.31 7.92 8.92
N TYR A 62 -4.04 8.02 8.56
CA TYR A 62 -3.04 8.58 9.47
C TYR A 62 -2.58 9.98 9.08
N LEU A 63 -2.50 10.30 7.77
CA LEU A 63 -1.99 11.58 7.27
C LEU A 63 -3.04 12.40 6.50
N LYS A 64 -4.33 12.10 6.63
CA LYS A 64 -5.46 12.88 6.13
C LYS A 64 -5.31 13.32 4.67
N TYR A 65 -4.98 12.35 3.79
CA TYR A 65 -4.77 12.61 2.36
C TYR A 65 -3.65 13.62 2.06
N HIS A 66 -2.50 13.44 2.68
CA HIS A 66 -1.31 14.25 2.36
C HIS A 66 -0.84 14.08 0.90
N ARG A 67 -1.08 12.92 0.32
CA ARG A 67 -0.88 12.56 -1.09
C ARG A 67 -1.86 11.49 -1.52
N PHE A 68 -2.02 11.30 -2.81
CA PHE A 68 -2.72 10.13 -3.34
C PHE A 68 -1.86 8.86 -3.26
N SER A 69 -2.55 7.74 -3.20
CA SER A 69 -1.96 6.41 -3.30
C SER A 69 -2.87 5.52 -4.14
N GLU A 70 -2.29 4.66 -4.95
CA GLU A 70 -2.96 4.07 -6.10
C GLU A 70 -3.25 2.58 -6.00
N ASP A 71 -2.79 1.90 -4.96
CA ASP A 71 -2.84 0.44 -4.80
C ASP A 71 -3.56 0.04 -3.51
N LEU A 72 -4.14 -1.16 -3.49
CA LEU A 72 -4.63 -1.81 -2.28
C LEU A 72 -3.64 -2.90 -1.88
N ASP A 73 -2.92 -2.68 -0.79
CA ASP A 73 -1.93 -3.60 -0.27
C ASP A 73 -2.47 -4.35 0.95
N PHE A 74 -2.32 -5.67 0.95
CA PHE A 74 -2.74 -6.53 2.05
C PHE A 74 -1.66 -7.53 2.46
N VAL A 75 -1.75 -7.94 3.73
CA VAL A 75 -1.07 -9.12 4.25
C VAL A 75 -2.14 -10.16 4.62
N TYR A 76 -1.87 -11.42 4.34
CA TYR A 76 -2.71 -12.50 4.83
C TYR A 76 -2.59 -12.62 6.35
N LYS A 77 -3.72 -12.65 7.06
CA LYS A 77 -3.78 -12.59 8.53
C LYS A 77 -2.98 -13.67 9.22
N ASP A 78 -3.01 -14.91 8.67
CA ASP A 78 -2.29 -16.06 9.21
C ASP A 78 -0.96 -16.32 8.48
N SER A 79 -0.26 -15.23 8.12
CA SER A 79 1.01 -15.28 7.39
C SER A 79 2.12 -16.01 8.16
N ASP A 80 2.15 -15.92 9.48
CA ASP A 80 3.16 -16.59 10.32
C ASP A 80 3.01 -18.10 10.27
N SER A 81 1.78 -18.63 10.32
CA SER A 81 1.53 -20.06 10.11
C SER A 81 2.00 -20.52 8.72
N LEU A 82 1.73 -19.73 7.67
CA LEU A 82 2.19 -20.05 6.33
C LEU A 82 3.72 -20.06 6.20
N ARG A 83 4.42 -19.18 6.93
CA ARG A 83 5.91 -19.15 6.94
C ARG A 83 6.52 -20.44 7.47
N SER A 84 5.91 -21.02 8.50
CA SER A 84 6.40 -22.25 9.16
C SER A 84 6.22 -23.51 8.33
N LEU A 85 5.37 -23.46 7.29
CA LEU A 85 5.08 -24.63 6.43
C LEU A 85 6.17 -24.88 5.41
N THR A 86 6.28 -26.15 5.00
CA THR A 86 7.04 -26.51 3.78
C THR A 86 6.47 -25.82 2.56
N ARG A 87 7.30 -25.66 1.53
CA ARG A 87 6.89 -24.95 0.29
C ARG A 87 5.60 -25.53 -0.30
N ASN A 88 5.49 -26.86 -0.43
CA ASN A 88 4.34 -27.49 -1.05
C ASN A 88 3.05 -27.29 -0.25
N LEU A 89 3.10 -27.40 1.08
CA LEU A 89 1.94 -27.19 1.95
C LEU A 89 1.51 -25.73 1.93
N ARG A 90 2.46 -24.81 1.96
CA ARG A 90 2.20 -23.36 1.84
C ARG A 90 1.52 -23.03 0.52
N GLU A 91 2.07 -23.46 -0.61
CA GLU A 91 1.47 -23.24 -1.93
C GLU A 91 0.05 -23.82 -2.02
N LYS A 92 -0.19 -24.99 -1.43
CA LYS A 92 -1.53 -25.60 -1.37
C LYS A 92 -2.51 -24.72 -0.58
N LYS A 93 -2.13 -24.24 0.62
CA LYS A 93 -3.00 -23.38 1.43
C LYS A 93 -3.28 -22.03 0.77
N ILE A 94 -2.25 -21.40 0.18
CA ILE A 94 -2.43 -20.16 -0.58
C ILE A 94 -3.39 -20.37 -1.73
N LYS A 95 -3.23 -21.50 -2.48
CA LYS A 95 -4.14 -21.82 -3.58
C LYS A 95 -5.59 -21.95 -3.10
N GLN A 96 -5.83 -22.65 -1.99
CA GLN A 96 -7.17 -22.78 -1.40
C GLN A 96 -7.80 -21.43 -1.06
N PHE A 97 -7.03 -20.51 -0.48
CA PHE A 97 -7.51 -19.15 -0.23
C PHE A 97 -7.85 -18.41 -1.54
N ILE A 98 -6.96 -18.47 -2.54
CA ILE A 98 -7.17 -17.79 -3.83
C ILE A 98 -8.35 -18.38 -4.60
N ASP A 99 -8.61 -19.68 -4.48
CA ASP A 99 -9.76 -20.35 -5.12
C ASP A 99 -11.11 -19.83 -4.58
N VAL A 100 -11.14 -19.30 -3.35
CA VAL A 100 -12.31 -18.62 -2.77
C VAL A 100 -12.28 -17.11 -3.03
N PHE A 101 -11.11 -16.51 -2.98
CA PHE A 101 -10.93 -15.06 -3.11
C PHE A 101 -11.22 -14.55 -4.53
N ALA A 102 -10.65 -15.21 -5.55
CA ALA A 102 -10.74 -14.71 -6.93
C ALA A 102 -12.19 -14.69 -7.49
N PRO A 103 -13.06 -15.68 -7.24
CA PRO A 103 -14.48 -15.58 -7.62
C PRO A 103 -15.20 -14.39 -6.96
N LYS A 104 -15.00 -14.17 -5.66
CA LYS A 104 -15.59 -13.01 -4.97
C LYS A 104 -15.08 -11.68 -5.52
N LEU A 105 -13.77 -11.62 -5.85
CA LEU A 105 -13.19 -10.44 -6.49
C LEU A 105 -13.81 -10.21 -7.89
N LYS A 106 -14.17 -11.30 -8.60
CA LYS A 106 -14.88 -11.21 -9.89
C LYS A 106 -16.28 -10.63 -9.71
N GLU A 107 -17.03 -11.06 -8.69
CA GLU A 107 -18.35 -10.51 -8.36
C GLU A 107 -18.27 -9.00 -8.07
N ILE A 108 -17.26 -8.56 -7.31
CA ILE A 108 -16.99 -7.13 -7.05
C ILE A 108 -16.67 -6.39 -8.35
N SER A 109 -15.82 -6.99 -9.20
CA SER A 109 -15.45 -6.41 -10.49
C SER A 109 -16.67 -6.21 -11.39
N ASP A 110 -17.52 -7.22 -11.49
CA ASP A 110 -18.73 -7.18 -12.32
C ASP A 110 -19.73 -6.13 -11.81
N LYS A 111 -19.85 -6.00 -10.49
CA LYS A 111 -20.70 -4.98 -9.86
C LYS A 111 -20.33 -3.56 -10.29
N PHE A 112 -19.06 -3.29 -10.53
CA PHE A 112 -18.56 -1.97 -10.94
C PHE A 112 -18.23 -1.88 -12.44
N GLY A 113 -18.58 -2.90 -13.25
CA GLY A 113 -18.28 -2.92 -14.69
C GLY A 113 -16.77 -2.97 -15.00
N LEU A 114 -15.96 -3.54 -14.06
CA LEU A 114 -14.52 -3.68 -14.24
C LEU A 114 -14.19 -4.98 -14.97
N ASP A 115 -13.20 -4.93 -15.85
CA ASP A 115 -12.72 -6.10 -16.56
C ASP A 115 -11.71 -6.88 -15.69
N PHE A 116 -12.07 -8.10 -15.31
CA PHE A 116 -11.27 -9.00 -14.50
C PHE A 116 -11.57 -10.46 -14.85
N SER A 117 -10.53 -11.30 -14.84
CA SER A 117 -10.64 -12.76 -15.01
C SER A 117 -10.05 -13.51 -13.82
N THR A 118 -10.72 -14.57 -13.41
CA THR A 118 -10.24 -15.48 -12.36
C THR A 118 -9.13 -16.43 -12.84
N ASN A 119 -8.81 -16.43 -14.15
CA ASN A 119 -7.74 -17.23 -14.71
C ASN A 119 -6.36 -16.72 -14.25
N ARG A 120 -5.77 -17.40 -13.29
CA ARG A 120 -4.46 -17.05 -12.71
C ARG A 120 -3.27 -17.16 -13.67
N SER A 121 -3.44 -17.86 -14.79
CA SER A 121 -2.42 -17.98 -15.83
C SER A 121 -2.39 -16.76 -16.74
N ASP A 122 -3.45 -15.95 -16.74
CA ASP A 122 -3.51 -14.70 -17.48
C ASP A 122 -2.79 -13.59 -16.72
N LYS A 123 -1.57 -13.29 -17.19
CA LYS A 123 -0.71 -12.27 -16.60
C LYS A 123 -1.28 -10.84 -16.68
N ARG A 124 -2.28 -10.60 -17.52
CA ARG A 124 -3.00 -9.34 -17.55
C ARG A 124 -3.69 -9.09 -16.20
N TYR A 125 -4.38 -10.10 -15.66
CA TYR A 125 -5.20 -9.96 -14.46
C TYR A 125 -4.52 -10.44 -13.19
N CYS A 126 -3.60 -11.43 -13.29
CA CYS A 126 -2.93 -11.98 -12.12
C CYS A 126 -1.44 -12.18 -12.39
N THR A 127 -0.60 -11.67 -11.48
CA THR A 127 0.83 -12.02 -11.43
C THR A 127 1.19 -12.61 -10.08
N ILE A 128 2.06 -13.61 -10.09
CA ILE A 128 2.48 -14.36 -8.90
C ILE A 128 3.99 -14.19 -8.76
N LEU A 129 4.42 -13.60 -7.66
CA LEU A 129 5.81 -13.21 -7.40
C LEU A 129 6.36 -13.87 -6.14
N SER A 130 7.65 -13.66 -5.87
CA SER A 130 8.35 -14.04 -4.62
C SER A 130 8.16 -15.52 -4.25
N GLY A 131 8.40 -16.42 -5.21
CA GLY A 131 8.25 -17.86 -4.97
C GLY A 131 6.81 -18.28 -4.65
N ARG A 132 5.85 -17.65 -5.30
CA ARG A 132 4.39 -17.87 -5.17
C ARG A 132 3.81 -17.45 -3.83
N THR A 133 4.38 -16.43 -3.20
CA THR A 133 3.90 -15.91 -1.91
C THR A 133 3.32 -14.50 -1.99
N VAL A 134 3.43 -13.83 -3.14
CA VAL A 134 2.81 -12.54 -3.40
C VAL A 134 1.94 -12.65 -4.64
N TYR A 135 0.67 -12.30 -4.51
CA TYR A 135 -0.31 -12.27 -5.60
C TYR A 135 -0.71 -10.82 -5.87
N THR A 136 -0.61 -10.44 -7.14
CA THR A 136 -1.08 -9.15 -7.65
C THR A 136 -2.27 -9.36 -8.56
N PHE A 137 -3.40 -8.76 -8.23
CA PHE A 137 -4.59 -8.74 -9.08
C PHE A 137 -4.76 -7.37 -9.70
N ARG A 138 -5.29 -7.33 -10.94
CA ARG A 138 -5.56 -6.08 -11.68
C ARG A 138 -6.98 -6.09 -12.20
N LEU A 139 -7.77 -5.12 -11.74
CA LEU A 139 -9.15 -4.89 -12.14
C LEU A 139 -9.17 -3.69 -13.09
N TYR A 140 -9.42 -3.92 -14.37
CA TYR A 140 -9.32 -2.87 -15.38
C TYR A 140 -10.63 -2.08 -15.50
N TYR A 141 -10.57 -0.76 -15.35
CA TYR A 141 -11.68 0.17 -15.61
C TYR A 141 -11.56 0.85 -16.98
N SER A 142 -10.43 0.70 -17.66
CA SER A 142 -10.24 1.02 -19.07
C SER A 142 -9.22 0.05 -19.70
N ARG A 143 -8.90 0.24 -20.99
CA ARG A 143 -7.97 -0.64 -21.71
C ARG A 143 -6.60 -0.78 -21.03
N GLN A 144 -6.10 0.30 -20.40
CA GLN A 144 -4.75 0.35 -19.80
C GLN A 144 -4.77 0.73 -18.31
N LYS A 145 -5.89 1.26 -17.79
CA LYS A 145 -6.00 1.72 -16.41
C LYS A 145 -6.65 0.65 -15.54
N TYR A 146 -6.07 0.37 -14.39
CA TYR A 146 -6.52 -0.68 -13.49
C TYR A 146 -6.32 -0.32 -12.02
N ILE A 147 -7.12 -0.93 -11.16
CA ILE A 147 -6.90 -1.02 -9.74
C ILE A 147 -5.99 -2.22 -9.47
N LYS A 148 -4.92 -1.99 -8.75
CA LYS A 148 -3.98 -3.03 -8.32
C LYS A 148 -4.27 -3.45 -6.90
N ILE A 149 -4.32 -4.76 -6.66
CA ILE A 149 -4.52 -5.36 -5.34
C ILE A 149 -3.38 -6.34 -5.11
N ASP A 150 -2.53 -6.06 -4.12
CA ASP A 150 -1.42 -6.92 -3.74
C ASP A 150 -1.74 -7.66 -2.44
N ILE A 151 -1.54 -8.97 -2.41
CA ILE A 151 -1.66 -9.79 -1.21
C ILE A 151 -0.34 -10.51 -0.94
N ASN A 152 0.28 -10.21 0.20
CA ASN A 152 1.48 -10.90 0.66
C ASN A 152 1.10 -11.97 1.71
N PHE A 153 1.42 -13.23 1.42
CA PHE A 153 1.05 -14.38 2.23
C PHE A 153 2.08 -14.77 3.30
N ILE A 154 3.26 -14.17 3.30
CA ILE A 154 4.34 -14.54 4.21
C ILE A 154 4.98 -13.36 4.94
N GLU A 155 4.45 -12.17 4.78
CA GLU A 155 4.97 -11.00 5.48
C GLU A 155 4.64 -11.09 6.97
N LYS A 156 5.66 -11.00 7.82
CA LYS A 156 5.47 -10.95 9.27
C LYS A 156 4.94 -9.58 9.69
N THR A 157 3.93 -9.59 10.53
CA THR A 157 3.43 -8.39 11.20
C THR A 157 4.08 -8.32 12.59
N ILE A 158 4.82 -7.25 12.89
CA ILE A 158 5.53 -7.07 14.17
C ILE A 158 4.57 -6.56 15.24
N ASN A 159 3.82 -5.51 14.89
CA ASN A 159 2.86 -4.87 15.80
C ASN A 159 1.44 -5.40 15.55
N LYS A 160 0.69 -5.61 16.63
CA LYS A 160 -0.68 -6.15 16.55
C LYS A 160 -1.57 -5.29 15.63
N PRO A 161 -2.24 -5.87 14.63
CA PRO A 161 -3.18 -5.16 13.78
C PRO A 161 -4.35 -4.55 14.57
N VAL A 162 -4.90 -3.47 14.05
CA VAL A 162 -6.00 -2.71 14.64
C VAL A 162 -7.18 -2.60 13.68
N GLU A 163 -8.40 -2.55 14.18
CA GLU A 163 -9.57 -2.24 13.37
C GLU A 163 -9.70 -0.73 13.20
N LEU A 164 -9.74 -0.27 11.96
CA LEU A 164 -9.87 1.15 11.60
C LEU A 164 -11.09 1.36 10.72
N LEU A 165 -11.81 2.44 10.98
CA LEU A 165 -12.74 3.03 10.02
C LEU A 165 -11.95 3.64 8.88
N ILE A 166 -12.21 3.22 7.66
CA ILE A 166 -11.45 3.72 6.51
C ILE A 166 -12.06 5.02 5.99
N ASN A 167 -11.25 6.07 5.96
CA ASN A 167 -11.63 7.36 5.42
C ASN A 167 -11.63 7.35 3.88
N ALA A 168 -12.58 8.04 3.29
CA ALA A 168 -12.62 8.35 1.86
C ALA A 168 -12.25 9.81 1.63
N ILE A 169 -11.85 10.17 0.42
CA ILE A 169 -11.55 11.57 0.09
C ILE A 169 -12.78 12.46 0.32
N THR A 170 -13.98 11.92 0.14
CA THR A 170 -15.26 12.60 0.38
C THR A 170 -15.51 12.97 1.84
N ASP A 171 -14.79 12.39 2.81
CA ASP A 171 -14.91 12.72 4.23
C ASP A 171 -14.22 14.06 4.59
N PHE A 172 -13.39 14.58 3.68
CA PHE A 172 -12.63 15.81 3.88
C PHE A 172 -13.31 17.05 3.31
N PHE A 173 -14.45 16.91 2.65
CA PHE A 173 -15.28 18.01 2.19
C PHE A 173 -16.77 17.59 2.23
N ASN A 174 -17.63 18.58 2.48
CA ASN A 174 -19.06 18.34 2.70
C ASN A 174 -19.79 18.23 1.36
N SER A 175 -19.61 17.11 0.64
CA SER A 175 -20.33 16.83 -0.59
C SER A 175 -21.34 15.68 -0.42
N LYS A 176 -22.55 16.02 0.02
CA LYS A 176 -23.66 15.06 0.10
C LYS A 176 -24.00 14.48 -1.29
N ASP A 177 -23.87 15.27 -2.33
CA ASP A 177 -24.24 14.91 -3.69
C ASP A 177 -23.30 13.84 -4.27
N ILE A 178 -21.98 13.96 -4.03
CA ILE A 178 -21.01 12.95 -4.46
C ILE A 178 -21.21 11.65 -3.68
N MET A 179 -21.40 11.74 -2.37
CA MET A 179 -21.64 10.56 -1.53
C MET A 179 -22.90 9.82 -1.97
N PHE A 180 -23.98 10.55 -2.28
CA PHE A 180 -25.24 9.98 -2.75
C PHE A 180 -25.09 9.33 -4.14
N ALA A 181 -24.48 10.04 -5.09
CA ALA A 181 -24.33 9.57 -6.47
C ALA A 181 -23.41 8.34 -6.59
N LEU A 182 -22.37 8.27 -5.75
CA LEU A 182 -21.46 7.11 -5.71
C LEU A 182 -21.99 6.01 -4.80
N ASN A 183 -23.21 6.19 -4.23
CA ASN A 183 -23.73 5.29 -3.20
C ASN A 183 -22.72 5.04 -2.06
N LEU A 184 -21.85 6.00 -1.86
CA LEU A 184 -20.96 6.09 -0.70
C LEU A 184 -21.81 6.59 0.46
N LYS A 185 -22.76 5.76 0.92
CA LYS A 185 -23.29 6.00 2.25
C LYS A 185 -22.08 6.04 3.18
N LYS A 186 -22.15 6.92 4.18
CA LYS A 186 -21.21 6.96 5.30
C LYS A 186 -21.34 5.68 6.14
N GLU A 187 -21.28 4.55 5.46
CA GLU A 187 -21.14 3.25 6.07
C GLU A 187 -19.69 3.17 6.49
N ASN A 188 -19.46 3.51 7.75
CA ASN A 188 -18.21 3.34 8.44
C ASN A 188 -17.80 1.86 8.40
N PHE A 189 -17.23 1.39 7.29
CA PHE A 189 -16.72 0.03 7.23
C PHE A 189 -15.36 -0.04 7.95
N LYS A 190 -15.25 -1.03 8.82
CA LYS A 190 -14.03 -1.30 9.56
C LYS A 190 -13.19 -2.32 8.83
N VAL A 191 -11.91 -2.07 8.75
CA VAL A 191 -10.95 -2.98 8.15
C VAL A 191 -9.83 -3.26 9.14
N LEU A 192 -9.48 -4.53 9.31
CA LEU A 192 -8.29 -4.91 10.06
C LEU A 192 -7.06 -4.37 9.34
N SER A 193 -6.26 -3.56 10.01
CA SER A 193 -5.24 -2.71 9.39
C SER A 193 -3.95 -2.68 10.19
N TYR A 194 -2.86 -2.28 9.55
CA TYR A 194 -1.62 -1.98 10.24
C TYR A 194 -1.77 -0.76 11.16
N PRO A 195 -1.27 -0.82 12.41
CA PRO A 195 -1.08 0.38 13.22
C PRO A 195 0.02 1.25 12.63
N LEU A 196 0.06 2.54 12.99
CA LEU A 196 1.04 3.49 12.49
C LEU A 196 2.49 3.03 12.74
N SER A 197 2.76 2.42 13.90
CA SER A 197 4.06 1.84 14.23
C SER A 197 4.52 0.78 13.22
N GLU A 198 3.62 -0.10 12.79
CA GLU A 198 3.92 -1.11 11.77
C GLU A 198 4.18 -0.48 10.40
N ILE A 199 3.44 0.59 10.05
CA ILE A 199 3.65 1.31 8.80
C ILE A 199 5.04 1.98 8.79
N ILE A 200 5.47 2.58 9.90
CA ILE A 200 6.81 3.18 10.01
C ILE A 200 7.88 2.11 9.75
N ILE A 201 7.81 0.97 10.46
CA ILE A 201 8.74 -0.14 10.30
C ILE A 201 8.78 -0.63 8.84
N GLU A 202 7.61 -0.77 8.22
CA GLU A 202 7.47 -1.21 6.82
C GLU A 202 8.09 -0.19 5.84
N LYS A 203 7.98 1.11 6.11
CA LYS A 203 8.63 2.15 5.30
C LYS A 203 10.14 2.07 5.38
N TYR A 204 10.72 1.93 6.56
CA TYR A 204 12.17 1.71 6.72
C TYR A 204 12.63 0.45 5.99
N ARG A 205 11.91 -0.67 6.16
CA ARG A 205 12.19 -1.89 5.41
C ARG A 205 12.14 -1.65 3.90
N ALA A 206 11.10 -0.98 3.41
CA ALA A 206 10.92 -0.73 1.99
C ALA A 206 12.05 0.13 1.39
N ILE A 207 12.48 1.18 2.10
CA ILE A 207 13.60 2.03 1.72
C ILE A 207 14.89 1.20 1.55
N LEU A 208 15.15 0.28 2.48
CA LEU A 208 16.38 -0.51 2.49
C LEU A 208 16.36 -1.74 1.58
N THR A 209 15.18 -2.30 1.28
CA THR A 209 15.09 -3.57 0.54
C THR A 209 14.59 -3.43 -0.91
N ARG A 210 14.13 -2.27 -1.34
CA ARG A 210 13.81 -2.03 -2.74
C ARG A 210 15.07 -1.74 -3.57
N ASN A 211 15.06 -2.21 -4.83
CA ASN A 211 16.16 -1.92 -5.76
C ASN A 211 16.33 -0.42 -6.02
N LYS A 212 15.21 0.31 -6.09
CA LYS A 212 15.20 1.75 -6.28
C LYS A 212 14.52 2.45 -5.11
N LEU A 213 15.09 3.56 -4.69
CA LEU A 213 14.46 4.43 -3.70
C LEU A 213 13.19 5.04 -4.29
N MET A 214 12.11 4.98 -3.52
CA MET A 214 10.86 5.69 -3.81
C MET A 214 10.78 6.91 -2.89
N GLU A 215 10.83 8.11 -3.45
CA GLU A 215 10.86 9.35 -2.66
C GLU A 215 9.61 9.50 -1.77
N ARG A 216 8.48 8.97 -2.22
CA ARG A 216 7.25 8.91 -1.43
C ARG A 216 7.40 8.17 -0.09
N ASP A 217 8.29 7.18 0.02
CA ASP A 217 8.50 6.49 1.29
C ASP A 217 9.24 7.38 2.31
N LEU A 218 10.17 8.22 1.85
CA LEU A 218 10.84 9.24 2.67
C LEU A 218 9.87 10.38 3.04
N PHE A 219 9.07 10.82 2.09
CA PHE A 219 8.07 11.87 2.31
C PHE A 219 6.99 11.44 3.31
N ASP A 220 6.54 10.21 3.22
CA ASP A 220 5.60 9.64 4.20
C ASP A 220 6.20 9.66 5.61
N LEU A 221 7.47 9.23 5.78
CA LEU A 221 8.16 9.27 7.06
C LEU A 221 8.40 10.70 7.57
N TYR A 222 8.71 11.65 6.68
CA TYR A 222 8.87 13.07 7.03
C TYR A 222 7.62 13.65 7.69
N LEU A 223 6.44 13.27 7.21
CA LEU A 223 5.17 13.77 7.72
C LEU A 223 4.66 13.02 8.97
N ILE A 224 5.20 11.84 9.27
CA ILE A 224 4.81 11.10 10.47
C ILE A 224 5.55 11.64 11.69
N PRO A 225 4.85 12.16 12.73
CA PRO A 225 5.49 12.60 13.95
C PRO A 225 6.33 11.48 14.59
N ASN A 226 7.53 11.84 15.05
CA ASN A 226 8.45 10.89 15.71
C ASN A 226 8.90 9.69 14.87
N SER A 227 8.75 9.74 13.55
CA SER A 227 9.17 8.64 12.66
C SER A 227 10.67 8.31 12.77
N LEU A 228 11.50 9.27 13.18
CA LEU A 228 12.94 9.09 13.44
C LEU A 228 13.23 8.28 14.72
N ASN A 229 12.26 8.12 15.63
CA ASN A 229 12.40 7.35 16.87
C ASN A 229 12.00 5.88 16.67
N VAL A 230 12.32 5.31 15.50
CA VAL A 230 11.96 3.93 15.18
C VAL A 230 12.79 2.92 16.00
N ASN A 231 12.16 1.82 16.41
CA ASN A 231 12.87 0.71 17.04
C ASN A 231 13.69 -0.08 16.00
N VAL A 232 14.99 0.13 15.97
CA VAL A 232 15.91 -0.50 15.02
C VAL A 232 15.81 -2.04 15.04
N LYS A 233 15.61 -2.66 16.20
CA LYS A 233 15.48 -4.12 16.31
C LYS A 233 14.23 -4.61 15.56
N GLU A 234 13.12 -3.91 15.68
CA GLU A 234 11.87 -4.25 14.97
C GLU A 234 12.02 -4.10 13.45
N VAL A 235 12.72 -3.06 13.00
CA VAL A 235 13.02 -2.89 11.56
C VAL A 235 13.88 -4.05 11.05
N ILE A 236 14.91 -4.44 11.78
CA ILE A 236 15.77 -5.58 11.43
C ILE A 236 14.95 -6.88 11.37
N GLU A 237 14.09 -7.12 12.36
CA GLU A 237 13.20 -8.27 12.36
C GLU A 237 12.26 -8.26 11.13
N LYS A 238 11.69 -7.12 10.79
CA LYS A 238 10.87 -6.94 9.59
C LYS A 238 11.67 -7.23 8.32
N ILE A 239 12.90 -6.74 8.20
CA ILE A 239 13.80 -7.02 7.07
C ILE A 239 14.09 -8.52 6.99
N LYS A 240 14.49 -9.16 8.08
CA LYS A 240 14.77 -10.61 8.14
C LYS A 240 13.57 -11.44 7.75
N SER A 241 12.37 -10.95 8.03
CA SER A 241 11.11 -11.62 7.71
C SER A 241 10.62 -11.36 6.28
N SER A 242 11.14 -10.38 5.56
CA SER A 242 10.64 -9.97 4.25
C SER A 242 11.04 -10.93 3.11
N SER A 243 12.04 -11.77 3.32
CA SER A 243 12.50 -12.76 2.33
C SER A 243 12.74 -14.12 2.99
N LEU A 244 12.50 -15.17 2.22
CA LEU A 244 12.89 -16.54 2.59
C LEU A 244 14.36 -16.83 2.29
N ILE A 245 15.07 -15.93 1.59
CA ILE A 245 16.46 -16.10 1.16
C ILE A 245 17.33 -15.05 1.87
N LYS A 246 17.90 -15.43 3.03
CA LYS A 246 18.70 -14.52 3.87
C LYS A 246 19.96 -13.95 3.18
N LYS A 247 20.69 -14.78 2.39
CA LYS A 247 21.91 -14.33 1.71
C LYS A 247 21.70 -13.15 0.77
N HIS A 248 20.56 -13.11 0.08
CA HIS A 248 20.21 -12.00 -0.82
C HIS A 248 20.00 -10.69 -0.07
N LEU A 249 19.45 -10.74 1.15
CA LEU A 249 19.24 -9.55 1.97
C LEU A 249 20.55 -8.93 2.45
N ALA A 250 21.53 -9.74 2.87
CA ALA A 250 22.83 -9.24 3.32
C ALA A 250 23.53 -8.49 2.19
N SER A 251 23.69 -9.11 1.01
CA SER A 251 24.32 -8.45 -0.14
C SER A 251 23.60 -7.18 -0.57
N LEU A 252 22.25 -7.15 -0.49
CA LEU A 252 21.48 -5.95 -0.80
C LEU A 252 21.77 -4.84 0.20
N LEU A 253 21.82 -5.14 1.50
CA LEU A 253 22.09 -4.15 2.55
C LEU A 253 23.54 -3.67 2.53
N GLU A 254 24.52 -4.49 2.14
CA GLU A 254 25.90 -4.05 1.89
C GLU A 254 25.95 -2.98 0.79
N ILE A 255 25.25 -3.22 -0.33
CA ILE A 255 25.14 -2.23 -1.43
C ILE A 255 24.46 -0.95 -0.92
N LYS A 256 23.36 -1.07 -0.19
CA LYS A 256 22.64 0.09 0.36
C LYS A 256 23.47 0.89 1.35
N LEU A 257 24.24 0.22 2.21
CA LEU A 257 25.15 0.86 3.14
C LEU A 257 26.24 1.67 2.41
N LYS A 258 26.79 1.11 1.31
CA LYS A 258 27.76 1.81 0.47
C LYS A 258 27.13 3.05 -0.20
N GLU A 259 25.94 2.89 -0.81
CA GLU A 259 25.21 4.01 -1.44
C GLU A 259 24.92 5.14 -0.44
N LEU A 260 24.53 4.80 0.80
CA LEU A 260 24.29 5.76 1.88
C LEU A 260 25.55 6.53 2.28
N LYS A 261 26.70 5.84 2.38
CA LYS A 261 27.99 6.47 2.74
C LYS A 261 28.54 7.33 1.61
N GLU A 262 28.28 7.00 0.35
CA GLU A 262 28.74 7.73 -0.86
C GLU A 262 27.79 8.87 -1.29
N GLU A 263 26.76 9.20 -0.54
CA GLU A 263 25.74 10.24 -0.84
C GLU A 263 24.92 10.02 -2.12
N LYS A 264 24.98 8.82 -2.70
CA LYS A 264 24.28 8.45 -3.93
C LYS A 264 22.88 7.89 -3.68
N PHE A 265 22.53 7.66 -2.42
CA PHE A 265 21.29 6.95 -2.04
C PHE A 265 20.03 7.73 -2.32
N PHE A 266 20.04 9.07 -2.14
CA PHE A 266 18.83 9.90 -2.23
C PHE A 266 18.49 10.36 -3.65
N THR A 267 19.01 9.70 -4.67
CA THR A 267 18.64 9.96 -6.06
C THR A 267 17.37 9.18 -6.43
N SER A 268 16.25 9.88 -6.65
CA SER A 268 14.99 9.30 -7.12
C SER A 268 14.54 9.98 -8.40
N THR A 269 13.92 9.20 -9.29
CA THR A 269 13.25 9.72 -10.49
C THR A 269 11.78 10.05 -10.23
N GLU A 270 11.24 9.68 -9.07
CA GLU A 270 9.86 9.96 -8.67
C GLU A 270 9.76 11.42 -8.21
N LYS A 271 8.78 12.14 -8.74
CA LYS A 271 8.46 13.51 -8.33
C LYS A 271 7.29 13.49 -7.36
N ILE A 272 7.57 13.67 -6.09
CA ILE A 272 6.52 13.69 -5.06
C ILE A 272 5.48 14.78 -5.30
N GLN A 273 5.85 15.87 -5.98
CA GLN A 273 4.94 16.97 -6.33
C GLN A 273 3.75 16.53 -7.19
N ASP A 274 3.91 15.47 -7.97
CA ASP A 274 2.85 14.95 -8.83
C ASP A 274 1.75 14.21 -8.03
N LEU A 275 2.04 13.78 -6.81
CA LEU A 275 1.14 13.03 -5.94
C LEU A 275 0.74 13.79 -4.67
N ALA A 276 1.52 14.77 -4.23
CA ALA A 276 1.29 15.50 -2.99
C ALA A 276 0.07 16.42 -3.11
N ILE A 277 -0.78 16.39 -2.08
CA ILE A 277 -1.92 17.27 -1.92
C ILE A 277 -1.55 18.47 -1.05
N ILE A 278 -0.68 18.26 -0.07
CA ILE A 278 -0.24 19.30 0.86
C ILE A 278 1.03 20.00 0.36
N LYS A 279 1.17 21.25 0.71
CA LYS A 279 2.44 21.98 0.57
C LYS A 279 3.39 21.54 1.68
N TYR A 280 4.68 21.48 1.38
CA TYR A 280 5.72 21.12 2.33
C TYR A 280 6.98 21.98 2.10
N ASP A 281 7.79 22.13 3.14
CA ASP A 281 9.04 22.85 3.08
C ASP A 281 10.17 21.94 2.55
N LEU A 282 10.75 22.33 1.41
CA LEU A 282 11.84 21.58 0.79
C LEU A 282 13.13 21.59 1.63
N VAL A 283 13.38 22.66 2.37
CA VAL A 283 14.56 22.77 3.24
C VAL A 283 14.41 21.81 4.41
N GLU A 284 13.26 21.83 5.08
CA GLU A 284 12.96 20.92 6.19
C GLU A 284 12.99 19.46 5.73
N PHE A 285 12.45 19.16 4.55
CA PHE A 285 12.48 17.81 3.99
C PHE A 285 13.92 17.36 3.68
N THR A 286 14.79 18.27 3.22
CA THR A 286 16.20 17.98 3.01
C THR A 286 16.92 17.70 4.32
N VAL A 287 16.68 18.51 5.35
CA VAL A 287 17.20 18.27 6.70
C VAL A 287 16.72 16.92 7.27
N PHE A 288 15.47 16.56 7.01
CA PHE A 288 14.95 15.24 7.39
C PHE A 288 15.69 14.09 6.69
N LYS A 289 16.01 14.24 5.39
CA LYS A 289 16.79 13.23 4.64
C LYS A 289 18.17 12.99 5.28
N GLU A 290 18.83 14.02 5.76
CA GLU A 290 20.12 13.89 6.46
C GLU A 290 19.97 13.18 7.82
N LYS A 291 18.93 13.48 8.58
CA LYS A 291 18.66 12.81 9.86
C LYS A 291 18.34 11.33 9.69
N ILE A 292 17.48 10.99 8.74
CA ILE A 292 17.11 9.59 8.51
C ILE A 292 18.27 8.76 7.97
N LYS A 293 19.21 9.35 7.23
CA LYS A 293 20.42 8.71 6.72
C LYS A 293 21.21 8.00 7.83
N SER A 294 21.45 8.68 8.95
CA SER A 294 22.16 8.11 10.10
C SER A 294 21.45 6.87 10.66
N ILE A 295 20.11 6.88 10.71
CA ILE A 295 19.31 5.75 11.19
C ILE A 295 19.39 4.58 10.20
N LEU A 296 19.30 4.85 8.89
CA LEU A 296 19.40 3.82 7.84
C LEU A 296 20.77 3.15 7.87
N ILE A 297 21.87 3.91 8.06
CA ILE A 297 23.24 3.38 8.23
C ILE A 297 23.29 2.47 9.45
N SER A 298 22.79 2.93 10.61
CA SER A 298 22.77 2.13 11.84
C SER A 298 21.99 0.82 11.68
N ILE A 299 20.86 0.83 10.96
CA ILE A 299 20.10 -0.39 10.68
C ILE A 299 20.91 -1.37 9.82
N CYS A 300 21.56 -0.88 8.75
CA CYS A 300 22.38 -1.72 7.88
C CYS A 300 23.56 -2.32 8.63
N GLU A 301 24.34 -1.51 9.36
CA GLU A 301 25.50 -1.96 10.13
C GLU A 301 25.13 -3.01 11.18
N LYS A 302 24.02 -2.76 11.92
CA LYS A 302 23.54 -3.71 12.92
C LYS A 302 23.04 -5.02 12.31
N PHE A 303 22.30 -4.95 11.19
CA PHE A 303 21.85 -6.15 10.48
C PHE A 303 23.04 -7.01 10.00
N LEU A 304 24.11 -6.37 9.49
CA LEU A 304 25.28 -7.05 8.95
C LEU A 304 26.20 -7.61 10.04
N SER A 305 26.10 -7.12 11.29
CA SER A 305 26.86 -7.62 12.43
C SER A 305 26.20 -8.82 13.14
N GLU A 306 24.92 -9.12 12.87
CA GLU A 306 24.14 -10.26 13.40
C GLU A 306 24.16 -11.47 12.44
#